data_b9f318cf83fa1e020830441fe196b194
#
_entry.id   b9f318cf83fa1e020830441fe196b194
#
_cell.length_a   1.000
_cell.length_b   1.000
_cell.length_c   1.000
_cell.angle_alpha   90.00
_cell.angle_beta   90.00
_cell.angle_gamma   90.00
#
_symmetry.space_group_name_H-M   'P 1'
#
loop_
_entity.id
_entity.type
_entity.pdbx_description
1 polymer ?
#
loop_
_entity_poly.entity_id
_entity_poly.type
_entity_poly.pdbx_seq_one_letter_code
_entity_poly.pdbx_strand_id
1 'polypeptide(L)'
;PAHSIALTPLRPAMLSWRNPFQPMRSLIIFFATGFYSGYSPIAPGTAGSVVGLAVVWLVFGPLWEHSHPLCLLVFAIAFAIACWISDRAEKIFDQHDDSRIVIDEVLGMVATMFGNPLTVGYMIMGFILFRVADVIKPWPANLIDRRMRNGAGVMLDDLVAAIYANIVLQVIVRVL
;
A
#
# COMPACT_ATOMS: atom_id res chain seq x y z
N PRO A 1 -44.13 -46.46 29.53
CA PRO A 1 -43.37 -45.62 28.60
C PRO A 1 -42.73 -44.51 29.38
N ALA A 2 -41.39 -44.63 29.55
CA ALA A 2 -40.61 -43.63 30.24
C ALA A 2 -40.16 -42.58 29.20
N HIS A 3 -40.65 -41.35 29.34
CA HIS A 3 -40.19 -40.18 28.56
C HIS A 3 -38.77 -39.81 29.03
N SER A 4 -37.77 -40.14 28.21
CA SER A 4 -36.41 -39.68 28.39
C SER A 4 -36.35 -38.19 27.98
N ILE A 5 -36.19 -37.29 28.97
CA ILE A 5 -35.95 -35.89 28.74
C ILE A 5 -34.48 -35.74 28.35
N ALA A 6 -34.23 -35.56 27.06
CA ALA A 6 -32.90 -35.21 26.56
C ALA A 6 -32.53 -33.80 27.04
N LEU A 7 -31.66 -33.69 28.02
CA LEU A 7 -31.05 -32.43 28.42
C LEU A 7 -30.12 -31.93 27.29
N THR A 8 -30.59 -30.92 26.56
CA THR A 8 -29.76 -30.20 25.60
C THR A 8 -28.58 -29.57 26.36
N PRO A 9 -27.33 -29.86 26.03
CA PRO A 9 -26.20 -29.22 26.69
C PRO A 9 -26.26 -27.72 26.38
N LEU A 10 -26.37 -26.91 27.43
CA LEU A 10 -26.22 -25.46 27.35
C LEU A 10 -24.84 -25.20 26.73
N ARG A 11 -24.82 -24.62 25.53
CA ARG A 11 -23.58 -24.09 24.96
C ARG A 11 -23.02 -23.08 25.98
N PRO A 12 -21.78 -23.25 26.46
CA PRO A 12 -21.17 -22.24 27.28
C PRO A 12 -21.16 -20.96 26.46
N ALA A 13 -21.77 -19.90 27.01
CA ALA A 13 -21.63 -18.55 26.47
C ALA A 13 -20.13 -18.31 26.28
N MET A 14 -19.67 -18.28 25.02
CA MET A 14 -18.28 -17.94 24.73
C MET A 14 -18.08 -16.53 25.27
N LEU A 15 -17.51 -16.44 26.47
CA LEU A 15 -16.88 -15.20 26.89
C LEU A 15 -15.97 -14.80 25.73
N SER A 16 -16.32 -13.72 25.04
CA SER A 16 -15.47 -13.11 24.04
C SER A 16 -14.26 -12.53 24.76
N TRP A 17 -13.27 -13.40 25.01
CA TRP A 17 -11.95 -12.95 25.38
C TRP A 17 -11.50 -12.00 24.30
N ARG A 18 -11.40 -10.72 24.61
CA ARG A 18 -10.79 -9.73 23.72
C ARG A 18 -9.40 -10.26 23.38
N ASN A 19 -9.26 -10.80 22.18
CA ASN A 19 -8.00 -11.32 21.70
C ASN A 19 -7.00 -10.16 21.74
N PRO A 20 -5.89 -10.24 22.52
CA PRO A 20 -4.94 -9.15 22.67
C PRO A 20 -4.28 -8.76 21.33
N PHE A 21 -4.43 -9.58 20.31
CA PHE A 21 -3.94 -9.31 18.94
C PHE A 21 -4.93 -8.49 18.07
N GLN A 22 -6.15 -8.21 18.54
CA GLN A 22 -7.10 -7.39 17.77
C GLN A 22 -6.59 -5.98 17.43
N PRO A 23 -5.95 -5.21 18.35
CA PRO A 23 -5.46 -3.88 18.02
C PRO A 23 -4.35 -3.92 16.95
N MET A 24 -3.44 -4.88 17.02
CA MET A 24 -2.39 -5.04 16.00
C MET A 24 -2.97 -5.40 14.63
N ARG A 25 -3.96 -6.29 14.58
CA ARG A 25 -4.67 -6.65 13.34
C ARG A 25 -5.33 -5.41 12.71
N SER A 26 -5.98 -4.59 13.52
CA SER A 26 -6.64 -3.37 13.02
C SER A 26 -5.64 -2.35 12.50
N LEU A 27 -4.47 -2.20 13.13
CA LEU A 27 -3.40 -1.33 12.65
C LEU A 27 -2.81 -1.83 11.33
N ILE A 28 -2.57 -3.14 11.20
CA ILE A 28 -2.09 -3.73 9.94
C ILE A 28 -3.10 -3.45 8.82
N ILE A 29 -4.38 -3.70 9.03
CA ILE A 29 -5.43 -3.43 8.05
C ILE A 29 -5.47 -1.94 7.69
N PHE A 30 -5.44 -1.05 8.68
CA PHE A 30 -5.48 0.40 8.47
C PHE A 30 -4.37 0.89 7.55
N PHE A 31 -3.12 0.46 7.80
CA PHE A 31 -1.98 0.87 6.98
C PHE A 31 -1.94 0.13 5.65
N ALA A 32 -2.18 -1.19 5.63
CA ALA A 32 -2.18 -1.97 4.39
C ALA A 32 -3.20 -1.44 3.38
N THR A 33 -4.37 -1.01 3.86
CA THR A 33 -5.44 -0.48 3.01
C THR A 33 -5.34 1.03 2.78
N GLY A 34 -4.17 1.64 3.00
CA GLY A 34 -3.97 3.07 2.77
C GLY A 34 -5.05 3.91 3.47
N PHE A 35 -5.16 3.79 4.81
CA PHE A 35 -6.18 4.48 5.62
C PHE A 35 -7.62 4.19 5.17
N TYR A 36 -7.90 2.91 4.87
CA TYR A 36 -9.17 2.38 4.36
C TYR A 36 -9.52 2.80 2.91
N SER A 37 -8.66 3.50 2.17
CA SER A 37 -8.90 3.83 0.76
C SER A 37 -8.99 2.59 -0.13
N GLY A 38 -8.29 1.51 0.23
CA GLY A 38 -8.36 0.21 -0.45
C GLY A 38 -9.73 -0.49 -0.39
N TYR A 39 -10.65 -0.03 0.47
CA TYR A 39 -12.04 -0.49 0.44
C TYR A 39 -12.90 0.28 -0.59
N SER A 40 -12.30 1.12 -1.41
CA SER A 40 -13.03 1.77 -2.51
C SER A 40 -13.66 0.72 -3.43
N PRO A 41 -14.97 0.82 -3.74
CA PRO A 41 -15.64 -0.15 -4.61
C PRO A 41 -15.21 -0.02 -6.08
N ILE A 42 -14.58 1.09 -6.43
CA ILE A 42 -14.12 1.38 -7.79
C ILE A 42 -12.63 1.73 -7.73
N ALA A 43 -11.79 0.92 -8.38
CA ALA A 43 -10.34 1.15 -8.51
C ALA A 43 -9.62 1.47 -7.16
N PRO A 44 -9.53 0.51 -6.22
CA PRO A 44 -8.89 0.72 -4.92
C PRO A 44 -7.46 1.22 -5.02
N GLY A 45 -6.65 0.70 -5.95
CA GLY A 45 -5.30 1.18 -6.19
C GLY A 45 -5.22 2.64 -6.63
N THR A 46 -6.21 3.11 -7.42
CA THR A 46 -6.34 4.55 -7.75
C THR A 46 -6.59 5.38 -6.49
N ALA A 47 -7.46 4.90 -5.60
CA ALA A 47 -7.71 5.55 -4.33
C ALA A 47 -6.45 5.56 -3.44
N GLY A 48 -5.68 4.47 -3.41
CA GLY A 48 -4.38 4.37 -2.75
C GLY A 48 -3.38 5.39 -3.29
N SER A 49 -3.28 5.51 -4.61
CA SER A 49 -2.39 6.50 -5.26
C SER A 49 -2.78 7.95 -4.93
N VAL A 50 -4.08 8.27 -4.81
CA VAL A 50 -4.53 9.61 -4.36
C VAL A 50 -4.12 9.86 -2.91
N VAL A 51 -4.25 8.87 -2.04
CA VAL A 51 -3.73 8.95 -0.66
C VAL A 51 -2.21 9.16 -0.68
N GLY A 52 -1.49 8.46 -1.58
CA GLY A 52 -0.06 8.65 -1.80
C GLY A 52 0.31 10.10 -2.12
N LEU A 53 -0.45 10.76 -3.00
CA LEU A 53 -0.26 12.20 -3.28
C LEU A 53 -0.43 13.08 -2.02
N ALA A 54 -1.42 12.77 -1.17
CA ALA A 54 -1.59 13.50 0.09
C ALA A 54 -0.39 13.26 1.03
N VAL A 55 0.13 12.04 1.11
CA VAL A 55 1.32 11.68 1.90
C VAL A 55 2.57 12.41 1.35
N VAL A 56 2.71 12.49 0.02
CA VAL A 56 3.77 13.29 -0.61
C VAL A 56 3.68 14.74 -0.18
N TRP A 57 2.51 15.34 -0.32
CA TRP A 57 2.33 16.78 -0.07
C TRP A 57 2.51 17.15 1.41
N LEU A 58 2.00 16.31 2.32
CA LEU A 58 2.00 16.59 3.77
C LEU A 58 3.28 16.19 4.49
N VAL A 59 3.97 15.14 4.02
CA VAL A 59 5.08 14.50 4.77
C VAL A 59 6.37 14.53 3.95
N PHE A 60 6.39 13.88 2.81
CA PHE A 60 7.64 13.67 2.06
C PHE A 60 8.13 14.91 1.32
N GLY A 61 7.24 15.78 0.86
CA GLY A 61 7.63 17.05 0.23
C GLY A 61 8.37 17.95 1.21
N PRO A 62 7.79 18.35 2.35
CA PRO A 62 8.49 19.14 3.36
C PRO A 62 9.77 18.46 3.87
N LEU A 63 9.77 17.14 4.00
CA LEU A 63 10.95 16.40 4.43
C LEU A 63 12.06 16.42 3.35
N TRP A 64 11.68 16.34 2.07
CA TRP A 64 12.61 16.45 0.95
C TRP A 64 13.28 17.81 0.90
N GLU A 65 12.52 18.90 1.06
CA GLU A 65 13.05 20.26 1.13
C GLU A 65 13.99 20.47 2.33
N HIS A 66 13.70 19.81 3.45
CA HIS A 66 14.53 19.90 4.64
C HIS A 66 15.84 19.12 4.50
N SER A 67 15.79 17.87 4.01
CA SER A 67 16.98 17.01 3.89
C SER A 67 16.71 15.80 2.98
N HIS A 68 17.31 15.78 1.81
CA HIS A 68 17.22 14.64 0.88
C HIS A 68 17.68 13.31 1.50
N PRO A 69 18.86 13.24 2.18
CA PRO A 69 19.29 11.97 2.79
C PRO A 69 18.34 11.47 3.88
N LEU A 70 17.79 12.39 4.70
CA LEU A 70 16.84 12.03 5.73
C LEU A 70 15.53 11.52 5.10
N CYS A 71 15.04 12.19 4.06
CA CYS A 71 13.84 11.78 3.34
C CYS A 71 13.99 10.36 2.75
N LEU A 72 15.13 10.08 2.10
CA LEU A 72 15.43 8.75 1.56
C LEU A 72 15.53 7.68 2.65
N LEU A 73 16.14 8.01 3.80
CA LEU A 73 16.21 7.10 4.94
C LEU A 73 14.82 6.78 5.49
N VAL A 74 13.98 7.81 5.69
CA VAL A 74 12.60 7.64 6.18
C VAL A 74 11.79 6.81 5.19
N PHE A 75 11.93 7.08 3.90
CA PHE A 75 11.27 6.28 2.85
C PHE A 75 11.73 4.81 2.89
N ALA A 76 13.03 4.55 2.99
CA ALA A 76 13.54 3.17 3.05
C ALA A 76 13.01 2.40 4.26
N ILE A 77 12.94 3.05 5.43
CA ILE A 77 12.36 2.47 6.64
C ILE A 77 10.85 2.23 6.45
N ALA A 78 10.12 3.21 5.93
CA ALA A 78 8.69 3.07 5.65
C ALA A 78 8.41 1.95 4.65
N PHE A 79 9.23 1.82 3.59
CA PHE A 79 9.13 0.76 2.61
C PHE A 79 9.37 -0.63 3.22
N ALA A 80 10.39 -0.78 4.05
CA ALA A 80 10.67 -2.05 4.75
C ALA A 80 9.51 -2.45 5.69
N ILE A 81 8.95 -1.47 6.42
CA ILE A 81 7.77 -1.68 7.27
C ILE A 81 6.55 -2.05 6.41
N ALA A 82 6.35 -1.40 5.28
CA ALA A 82 5.24 -1.67 4.38
C ALA A 82 5.32 -3.07 3.77
N CYS A 83 6.49 -3.56 3.39
CA CYS A 83 6.69 -4.96 2.98
C CYS A 83 6.22 -5.94 4.06
N TRP A 84 6.57 -5.67 5.33
CA TRP A 84 6.13 -6.50 6.45
C TRP A 84 4.62 -6.40 6.67
N ILE A 85 4.04 -5.19 6.58
CA ILE A 85 2.58 -4.96 6.72
C ILE A 85 1.82 -5.68 5.61
N SER A 86 2.26 -5.57 4.35
CA SER A 86 1.65 -6.23 3.19
C SER A 86 1.63 -7.75 3.37
N ASP A 87 2.77 -8.37 3.73
CA ASP A 87 2.84 -9.81 4.02
C ASP A 87 1.90 -10.26 5.15
N ARG A 88 1.70 -9.41 6.16
CA ARG A 88 0.75 -9.69 7.24
C ARG A 88 -0.70 -9.48 6.82
N ALA A 89 -0.98 -8.49 5.99
CA ALA A 89 -2.30 -8.22 5.47
C ALA A 89 -2.80 -9.33 4.55
N GLU A 90 -1.96 -9.86 3.66
CA GLU A 90 -2.28 -11.03 2.84
C GLU A 90 -2.75 -12.23 3.69
N LYS A 91 -2.06 -12.49 4.80
CA LYS A 91 -2.43 -13.56 5.75
C LYS A 91 -3.74 -13.25 6.50
N ILE A 92 -4.04 -11.98 6.75
CA ILE A 92 -5.29 -11.56 7.42
C ILE A 92 -6.48 -11.68 6.47
N PHE A 93 -6.28 -11.37 5.18
CA PHE A 93 -7.30 -11.43 4.14
C PHE A 93 -7.44 -12.83 3.52
N ASP A 94 -6.50 -13.74 3.83
CA ASP A 94 -6.40 -15.09 3.27
C ASP A 94 -6.37 -15.08 1.73
N GLN A 95 -5.71 -14.05 1.18
CA GLN A 95 -5.60 -13.84 -0.26
C GLN A 95 -4.26 -13.18 -0.59
N HIS A 96 -3.53 -13.76 -1.55
CA HIS A 96 -2.36 -13.14 -2.13
C HIS A 96 -2.77 -12.02 -3.07
N ASP A 97 -2.08 -10.89 -3.02
CA ASP A 97 -2.36 -9.70 -3.84
C ASP A 97 -3.84 -9.27 -3.76
N ASP A 98 -4.33 -9.15 -2.53
CA ASP A 98 -5.70 -8.70 -2.30
C ASP A 98 -5.83 -7.23 -2.68
N SER A 99 -6.76 -6.91 -3.56
CA SER A 99 -6.98 -5.56 -4.11
C SER A 99 -7.27 -4.48 -3.06
N ARG A 100 -7.52 -4.85 -1.80
CA ARG A 100 -7.66 -3.91 -0.68
C ARG A 100 -6.33 -3.45 -0.11
N ILE A 101 -5.25 -4.19 -0.39
CA ILE A 101 -3.89 -3.78 -0.03
C ILE A 101 -3.48 -2.76 -1.09
N VAL A 102 -3.23 -1.53 -0.67
CA VAL A 102 -2.88 -0.39 -1.53
C VAL A 102 -1.72 0.45 -0.95
N ILE A 103 -1.02 -0.10 0.05
CA ILE A 103 0.14 0.56 0.66
C ILE A 103 1.32 0.66 -0.32
N ASP A 104 1.41 -0.23 -1.28
CA ASP A 104 2.33 -0.27 -2.40
C ASP A 104 2.10 0.93 -3.33
N GLU A 105 0.85 1.20 -3.74
CA GLU A 105 0.51 2.36 -4.54
C GLU A 105 0.73 3.68 -3.77
N VAL A 106 0.49 3.68 -2.45
CA VAL A 106 0.79 4.86 -1.61
C VAL A 106 2.28 5.17 -1.65
N LEU A 107 3.16 4.19 -1.43
CA LEU A 107 4.61 4.39 -1.44
C LEU A 107 5.18 4.50 -2.87
N GLY A 108 4.58 3.84 -3.85
CA GLY A 108 4.89 4.02 -5.26
C GLY A 108 4.68 5.47 -5.69
N MET A 109 3.59 6.09 -5.25
CA MET A 109 3.32 7.49 -5.53
C MET A 109 4.36 8.42 -4.86
N VAL A 110 4.78 8.11 -3.62
CA VAL A 110 5.87 8.83 -2.93
C VAL A 110 7.17 8.75 -3.74
N ALA A 111 7.57 7.55 -4.17
CA ALA A 111 8.78 7.34 -4.96
C ALA A 111 8.70 8.07 -6.33
N THR A 112 7.53 8.08 -6.96
CA THR A 112 7.30 8.80 -8.22
C THR A 112 7.57 10.29 -8.10
N MET A 113 7.23 10.89 -6.97
CA MET A 113 7.36 12.34 -6.79
C MET A 113 8.72 12.80 -6.26
N PHE A 114 9.64 11.89 -5.90
CA PHE A 114 10.96 12.29 -5.41
C PHE A 114 11.71 13.19 -6.40
N GLY A 115 12.15 14.35 -5.91
CA GLY A 115 12.90 15.33 -6.69
C GLY A 115 12.09 16.07 -7.76
N ASN A 116 10.78 15.92 -7.78
CA ASN A 116 9.89 16.61 -8.71
C ASN A 116 9.14 17.76 -8.01
N PRO A 117 8.78 18.84 -8.73
CA PRO A 117 8.01 19.94 -8.16
C PRO A 117 6.62 19.48 -7.72
N LEU A 118 6.18 19.94 -6.54
CA LEU A 118 4.86 19.60 -5.98
C LEU A 118 3.76 20.56 -6.42
N THR A 119 3.76 20.96 -7.69
CA THR A 119 2.64 21.71 -8.27
C THR A 119 1.54 20.74 -8.71
N VAL A 120 0.30 21.22 -8.72
CA VAL A 120 -0.87 20.40 -9.09
C VAL A 120 -0.68 19.73 -10.46
N GLY A 121 -0.12 20.45 -11.44
CA GLY A 121 0.12 19.91 -12.77
C GLY A 121 1.10 18.72 -12.76
N TYR A 122 2.24 18.85 -12.09
CA TYR A 122 3.22 17.76 -11.99
C TYR A 122 2.73 16.61 -11.11
N MET A 123 1.95 16.88 -10.06
CA MET A 123 1.32 15.83 -9.25
C MET A 123 0.32 14.99 -10.06
N ILE A 124 -0.52 15.64 -10.87
CA ILE A 124 -1.44 14.94 -11.79
C ILE A 124 -0.66 14.13 -12.83
N MET A 125 0.39 14.69 -13.39
CA MET A 125 1.23 14.03 -14.40
C MET A 125 1.94 12.81 -13.78
N GLY A 126 2.54 12.96 -12.60
CA GLY A 126 3.17 11.87 -11.87
C GLY A 126 2.17 10.76 -11.54
N PHE A 127 0.96 11.12 -11.12
CA PHE A 127 -0.12 10.16 -10.88
C PHE A 127 -0.47 9.36 -12.15
N ILE A 128 -0.65 10.02 -13.29
CA ILE A 128 -0.97 9.34 -14.55
C ILE A 128 0.18 8.42 -14.98
N LEU A 129 1.42 8.92 -14.93
CA LEU A 129 2.61 8.15 -15.30
C LEU A 129 2.78 6.91 -14.42
N PHE A 130 2.61 7.07 -13.10
CA PHE A 130 2.69 5.94 -12.17
C PHE A 130 1.60 4.90 -12.46
N ARG A 131 0.33 5.32 -12.57
CA ARG A 131 -0.77 4.37 -12.87
C ARG A 131 -0.61 3.65 -14.20
N VAL A 132 -0.09 4.34 -15.22
CA VAL A 132 0.21 3.71 -16.51
C VAL A 132 1.34 2.68 -16.38
N ALA A 133 2.42 3.03 -15.69
CA ALA A 133 3.55 2.12 -15.50
C ALA A 133 3.18 0.90 -14.62
N ASP A 134 2.39 1.10 -13.57
CA ASP A 134 1.89 0.04 -12.69
C ASP A 134 0.98 -0.96 -13.45
N VAL A 135 0.06 -0.47 -14.27
CA VAL A 135 -0.82 -1.35 -15.07
C VAL A 135 -0.05 -2.08 -16.18
N ILE A 136 0.90 -1.41 -16.83
CA ILE A 136 1.70 -2.02 -17.94
C ILE A 136 2.74 -2.99 -17.38
N LYS A 137 3.22 -2.77 -16.16
CA LYS A 137 4.27 -3.53 -15.48
C LYS A 137 5.50 -3.75 -16.40
N PRO A 138 6.22 -2.66 -16.76
CA PRO A 138 7.40 -2.78 -17.62
C PRO A 138 8.44 -3.71 -17.00
N TRP A 139 9.29 -4.32 -17.83
CA TRP A 139 10.39 -5.13 -17.30
C TRP A 139 11.31 -4.27 -16.42
N PRO A 140 11.75 -4.70 -15.22
CA PRO A 140 11.57 -6.02 -14.59
C PRO A 140 10.36 -6.16 -13.67
N ALA A 141 9.44 -5.16 -13.55
CA ALA A 141 8.27 -5.22 -12.66
C ALA A 141 7.43 -6.49 -12.92
N ASN A 142 7.14 -6.80 -14.19
CA ASN A 142 6.40 -7.99 -14.57
C ASN A 142 7.10 -9.31 -14.17
N LEU A 143 8.42 -9.30 -14.04
CA LEU A 143 9.19 -10.48 -13.62
C LEU A 143 9.12 -10.65 -12.10
N ILE A 144 9.16 -9.54 -11.36
CA ILE A 144 9.02 -9.50 -9.89
C ILE A 144 7.63 -10.02 -9.51
N ASP A 145 6.59 -9.43 -10.09
CA ASP A 145 5.19 -9.82 -9.89
C ASP A 145 4.95 -11.34 -10.09
N ARG A 146 5.54 -11.91 -11.14
CA ARG A 146 5.38 -13.34 -11.44
C ARG A 146 6.21 -14.28 -10.54
N ARG A 147 7.36 -13.83 -10.03
CA ARG A 147 8.32 -14.68 -9.29
C ARG A 147 8.23 -14.53 -7.78
N MET A 148 7.88 -13.36 -7.29
CA MET A 148 7.86 -13.05 -5.87
C MET A 148 6.42 -12.99 -5.36
N ARG A 149 5.89 -14.14 -4.95
CA ARG A 149 4.53 -14.26 -4.41
C ARG A 149 4.52 -14.01 -2.89
N ASN A 150 4.89 -12.81 -2.48
CA ASN A 150 4.86 -12.35 -1.08
C ASN A 150 4.69 -10.83 -1.03
N GLY A 151 4.40 -10.27 0.14
CA GLY A 151 4.21 -8.83 0.31
C GLY A 151 5.39 -7.96 -0.15
N ALA A 152 6.63 -8.48 -0.16
CA ALA A 152 7.76 -7.77 -0.72
C ALA A 152 7.72 -7.72 -2.26
N GLY A 153 7.18 -8.76 -2.91
CA GLY A 153 7.01 -8.79 -4.37
C GLY A 153 6.04 -7.71 -4.84
N VAL A 154 4.88 -7.62 -4.21
CA VAL A 154 3.85 -6.59 -4.46
C VAL A 154 4.44 -5.19 -4.29
N MET A 155 5.22 -4.96 -3.23
CA MET A 155 5.86 -3.66 -3.01
C MET A 155 6.95 -3.32 -4.03
N LEU A 156 7.70 -4.31 -4.52
CA LEU A 156 8.84 -4.07 -5.41
C LEU A 156 8.44 -3.83 -6.86
N ASP A 157 7.37 -4.46 -7.35
CA ASP A 157 6.90 -4.22 -8.73
C ASP A 157 6.36 -2.78 -8.87
N ASP A 158 5.62 -2.29 -7.87
CA ASP A 158 5.18 -0.90 -7.81
C ASP A 158 6.35 0.09 -7.66
N LEU A 159 7.36 -0.26 -6.87
CA LEU A 159 8.56 0.57 -6.77
C LEU A 159 9.28 0.70 -8.12
N VAL A 160 9.36 -0.37 -8.90
CA VAL A 160 9.92 -0.32 -10.26
C VAL A 160 9.06 0.54 -11.17
N ALA A 161 7.74 0.39 -11.13
CA ALA A 161 6.81 1.24 -11.88
C ALA A 161 6.99 2.73 -11.50
N ALA A 162 7.13 3.01 -10.22
CA ALA A 162 7.37 4.35 -9.69
C ALA A 162 8.71 4.96 -10.16
N ILE A 163 9.78 4.17 -10.24
CA ILE A 163 11.08 4.62 -10.77
C ILE A 163 10.94 5.02 -12.24
N TYR A 164 10.24 4.24 -13.06
CA TYR A 164 9.99 4.61 -14.46
C TYR A 164 9.19 5.90 -14.56
N ALA A 165 8.11 6.01 -13.80
CA ALA A 165 7.28 7.21 -13.76
C ALA A 165 8.08 8.45 -13.31
N ASN A 166 8.91 8.30 -12.27
CA ASN A 166 9.79 9.36 -11.77
C ASN A 166 10.79 9.83 -12.83
N ILE A 167 11.49 8.90 -13.51
CA ILE A 167 12.46 9.25 -14.57
C ILE A 167 11.77 10.03 -15.68
N VAL A 168 10.62 9.54 -16.16
CA VAL A 168 9.86 10.22 -17.22
C VAL A 168 9.41 11.60 -16.76
N LEU A 169 8.88 11.73 -15.54
CA LEU A 169 8.45 12.99 -14.98
C LEU A 169 9.63 13.97 -14.85
N GLN A 170 10.79 13.54 -14.38
CA GLN A 170 11.98 14.39 -14.30
C GLN A 170 12.47 14.87 -15.66
N VAL A 171 12.37 14.04 -16.70
CA VAL A 171 12.68 14.49 -18.07
C VAL A 171 11.71 15.57 -18.51
N ILE A 172 10.41 15.39 -18.30
CA ILE A 172 9.39 16.39 -18.64
C ILE A 172 9.63 17.71 -17.91
N VAL A 173 9.90 17.68 -16.60
CA VAL A 173 10.18 18.85 -15.77
C VAL A 173 11.39 19.65 -16.28
N ARG A 174 12.39 19.00 -16.89
CA ARG A 174 13.59 19.67 -17.42
C ARG A 174 13.42 20.23 -18.83
N VAL A 175 12.43 19.74 -19.58
CA VAL A 175 12.18 20.15 -20.97
C VAL A 175 11.14 21.25 -21.05
N LEU A 176 10.19 21.28 -20.12
CA LEU A 176 9.13 22.29 -20.03
C LEU A 176 9.54 23.46 -19.13
#